data_1f0fa176c2af34e22d0a774ce85d1dd3
#
_entry.id   1f0fa176c2af34e22d0a774ce85d1dd3
#
_cell.length_a   1.000
_cell.length_b   1.000
_cell.length_c   1.000
_cell.angle_alpha   90.00
_cell.angle_beta   90.00
_cell.angle_gamma   90.00
#
_symmetry.space_group_name_H-M   'P 1'
#
loop_
_entity.id
_entity.type
_entity.pdbx_description
1 polymer ?
#
loop_
_entity_poly.entity_id
_entity_poly.type
_entity_poly.pdbx_seq_one_letter_code
_entity_poly.pdbx_strand_id
1 'polypeptide(L)'
;MEQTVCHIEDLQPGEMMESTLGKHSIVVCRASDGHYYAFLNRCIHQGAPLSKGKLCGAPAPTDNVGEYNFEKDGDILRCPWHGREFDVKNEGRMLVNEKYKVKNFGVSVENNYVIVYN
;
A
#
# COMPACT_ATOMS: atom_id res chain seq x y z
N MET A 1 -6.98 7.45 -18.20
CA MET A 1 -8.13 7.09 -17.37
C MET A 1 -7.92 7.55 -15.94
N GLU A 2 -8.91 8.12 -15.32
CA GLU A 2 -8.85 8.51 -13.92
C GLU A 2 -10.17 8.21 -13.22
N GLN A 3 -10.11 8.06 -11.89
CA GLN A 3 -11.25 7.70 -11.08
C GLN A 3 -11.14 8.37 -9.72
N THR A 4 -12.20 9.08 -9.30
CA THR A 4 -12.31 9.56 -7.93
C THR A 4 -12.67 8.36 -7.04
N VAL A 5 -11.84 8.06 -6.06
CA VAL A 5 -12.00 6.83 -5.25
C VAL A 5 -12.56 7.10 -3.86
N CYS A 6 -12.23 8.23 -3.25
CA CYS A 6 -12.74 8.58 -1.92
C CYS A 6 -12.47 10.05 -1.58
N HIS A 7 -13.04 10.49 -0.47
CA HIS A 7 -12.73 11.77 0.17
C HIS A 7 -11.51 11.58 1.09
N ILE A 8 -10.74 12.64 1.32
CA ILE A 8 -9.55 12.56 2.18
C ILE A 8 -9.87 12.08 3.60
N GLU A 9 -11.10 12.32 4.09
CA GLU A 9 -11.53 11.87 5.41
C GLU A 9 -11.90 10.39 5.47
N ASP A 10 -12.07 9.74 4.33
CA ASP A 10 -12.49 8.34 4.29
C ASP A 10 -11.34 7.37 4.60
N LEU A 11 -10.10 7.84 4.55
CA LEU A 11 -8.94 7.00 4.73
C LEU A 11 -7.92 7.71 5.62
N GLN A 12 -7.64 7.13 6.78
CA GLN A 12 -6.67 7.65 7.73
C GLN A 12 -5.26 7.09 7.44
N PRO A 13 -4.18 7.77 7.90
CA PRO A 13 -2.84 7.20 7.76
C PRO A 13 -2.77 5.79 8.36
N GLY A 14 -2.17 4.87 7.61
CA GLY A 14 -2.09 3.46 8.02
C GLY A 14 -3.26 2.61 7.56
N GLU A 15 -4.24 3.19 6.88
CA GLU A 15 -5.39 2.47 6.37
C GLU A 15 -5.30 2.24 4.87
N MET A 16 -6.07 1.28 4.38
CA MET A 16 -6.19 1.00 2.96
C MET A 16 -7.63 0.62 2.60
N MET A 17 -7.97 0.77 1.33
CA MET A 17 -9.29 0.43 0.82
C MET A 17 -9.19 -0.15 -0.58
N GLU A 18 -10.18 -0.97 -0.94
CA GLU A 18 -10.32 -1.47 -2.30
C GLU A 18 -11.14 -0.49 -3.13
N SER A 19 -10.75 -0.32 -4.38
CA SER A 19 -11.50 0.50 -5.33
C SER A 19 -11.28 -0.03 -6.73
N THR A 20 -11.69 0.73 -7.74
CA THR A 20 -11.52 0.34 -9.14
C THR A 20 -10.98 1.50 -9.96
N LEU A 21 -10.26 1.14 -11.02
CA LEU A 21 -9.85 2.07 -12.07
C LEU A 21 -10.14 1.39 -13.41
N GLY A 22 -11.26 1.77 -14.02
CA GLY A 22 -11.75 1.06 -15.19
C GLY A 22 -12.09 -0.39 -14.85
N LYS A 23 -11.42 -1.34 -15.50
CA LYS A 23 -11.61 -2.77 -15.27
C LYS A 23 -10.70 -3.33 -14.17
N HIS A 24 -9.79 -2.50 -13.64
CA HIS A 24 -8.81 -2.97 -12.67
C HIS A 24 -9.34 -2.81 -11.26
N SER A 25 -9.20 -3.87 -10.45
CA SER A 25 -9.33 -3.75 -9.01
C SER A 25 -8.03 -3.16 -8.48
N ILE A 26 -8.14 -2.13 -7.67
CA ILE A 26 -6.98 -1.45 -7.09
C ILE A 26 -7.09 -1.40 -5.58
N VAL A 27 -5.97 -1.27 -4.91
CA VAL A 27 -5.90 -0.97 -3.48
C VAL A 27 -5.30 0.42 -3.31
N VAL A 28 -5.98 1.24 -2.52
CA VAL A 28 -5.53 2.59 -2.19
C VAL A 28 -5.07 2.60 -0.75
N CYS A 29 -3.84 3.02 -0.52
CA CYS A 29 -3.23 3.04 0.80
C CYS A 29 -2.93 4.48 1.20
N ARG A 30 -3.12 4.81 2.47
CA ARG A 30 -2.62 6.05 3.02
C ARG A 30 -1.47 5.73 3.97
N ALA A 31 -0.27 6.15 3.59
CA ALA A 31 0.94 5.85 4.35
C ALA A 31 1.05 6.74 5.60
N SER A 32 2.03 6.46 6.43
CA SER A 32 2.28 7.20 7.66
C SER A 32 2.57 8.68 7.43
N ASP A 33 3.08 9.03 6.24
CA ASP A 33 3.35 10.42 5.86
C ASP A 33 2.08 11.19 5.47
N GLY A 34 0.92 10.52 5.46
CA GLY A 34 -0.34 11.11 5.07
C GLY A 34 -0.60 11.12 3.57
N HIS A 35 0.36 10.72 2.75
CA HIS A 35 0.20 10.65 1.30
C HIS A 35 -0.52 9.38 0.88
N TYR A 36 -1.12 9.40 -0.30
CA TYR A 36 -1.91 8.30 -0.84
C TYR A 36 -1.13 7.59 -1.94
N TYR A 37 -1.25 6.27 -1.97
CA TYR A 37 -0.61 5.41 -2.98
C TYR A 37 -1.61 4.39 -3.48
N ALA A 38 -1.55 4.05 -4.75
CA ALA A 38 -2.48 3.10 -5.36
C ALA A 38 -1.72 2.03 -6.13
N PHE A 39 -2.16 0.79 -5.97
CA PHE A 39 -1.55 -0.37 -6.60
C PHE A 39 -2.61 -1.29 -7.18
N LEU A 40 -2.20 -2.10 -8.16
CA LEU A 40 -3.06 -3.18 -8.64
C LEU A 40 -3.35 -4.11 -7.46
N ASN A 41 -4.62 -4.45 -7.27
CA ASN A 41 -5.06 -5.28 -6.12
C ASN A 41 -4.78 -6.75 -6.40
N ARG A 42 -3.50 -7.05 -6.65
CA ARG A 42 -3.07 -8.40 -6.99
C ARG A 42 -1.61 -8.57 -6.59
N CYS A 43 -1.35 -9.56 -5.72
CA CYS A 43 0.01 -9.92 -5.36
C CYS A 43 0.73 -10.52 -6.58
N ILE A 44 1.95 -10.06 -6.85
CA ILE A 44 2.75 -10.53 -7.98
C ILE A 44 3.15 -12.00 -7.85
N HIS A 45 3.08 -12.55 -6.65
CA HIS A 45 3.47 -13.94 -6.38
C HIS A 45 2.41 -14.95 -6.84
N GLN A 46 1.17 -14.85 -6.30
CA GLN A 46 0.10 -15.79 -6.61
C GLN A 46 -1.25 -15.13 -6.90
N GLY A 47 -1.27 -13.83 -7.07
CA GLY A 47 -2.51 -13.13 -7.44
C GLY A 47 -3.49 -12.88 -6.32
N ALA A 48 -3.07 -13.02 -5.04
CA ALA A 48 -3.92 -12.72 -3.90
C ALA A 48 -4.37 -11.25 -3.90
N PRO A 49 -5.61 -10.96 -3.48
CA PRO A 49 -6.07 -9.58 -3.37
C PRO A 49 -5.36 -8.87 -2.22
N LEU A 50 -4.50 -7.90 -2.53
CA LEU A 50 -3.71 -7.18 -1.53
C LEU A 50 -4.57 -6.40 -0.54
N SER A 51 -5.78 -5.96 -0.96
CA SER A 51 -6.73 -5.28 -0.08
C SER A 51 -7.21 -6.14 1.09
N LYS A 52 -7.06 -7.46 1.00
CA LYS A 52 -7.39 -8.39 2.09
C LYS A 52 -6.21 -8.66 3.02
N GLY A 53 -5.05 -8.11 2.70
CA GLY A 53 -3.87 -8.19 3.55
C GLY A 53 -3.86 -7.11 4.61
N LYS A 54 -2.66 -6.65 4.96
CA LYS A 54 -2.47 -5.63 6.00
C LYS A 54 -1.52 -4.55 5.53
N LEU A 55 -1.76 -3.35 6.03
CA LEU A 55 -0.81 -2.25 5.90
C LEU A 55 -0.13 -2.11 7.27
N CYS A 56 1.14 -2.48 7.36
CA CYS A 56 1.85 -2.63 8.62
C CYS A 56 3.27 -2.09 8.54
N GLY A 57 4.03 -2.26 9.61
CA GLY A 57 5.45 -1.91 9.65
C GLY A 57 6.33 -3.13 9.44
N ALA A 58 7.59 -2.89 9.14
CA ALA A 58 8.62 -3.92 9.07
C ALA A 58 9.42 -3.92 10.37
N PRO A 59 9.89 -5.10 10.85
CA PRO A 59 10.75 -5.15 12.02
C PRO A 59 12.05 -4.37 11.80
N ALA A 60 12.44 -3.56 12.79
CA ALA A 60 13.70 -2.83 12.79
C ALA A 60 14.73 -3.56 13.65
N PRO A 61 16.02 -3.48 13.30
CA PRO A 61 17.08 -4.01 14.17
C PRO A 61 17.07 -3.31 15.52
N THR A 62 17.31 -4.07 16.59
CA THR A 62 17.44 -3.53 17.93
C THR A 62 18.64 -4.17 18.64
N ASP A 63 19.36 -3.38 19.45
CA ASP A 63 20.48 -3.85 20.22
C ASP A 63 20.06 -4.47 21.57
N ASN A 64 18.77 -4.36 21.92
CA ASN A 64 18.26 -4.84 23.19
C ASN A 64 17.54 -6.17 23.04
N VAL A 65 17.96 -7.15 23.83
CA VAL A 65 17.33 -8.47 23.82
C VAL A 65 15.89 -8.38 24.31
N GLY A 66 14.97 -8.96 23.53
CA GLY A 66 13.55 -8.96 23.86
C GLY A 66 12.81 -7.69 23.47
N GLU A 67 13.48 -6.74 22.86
CA GLU A 67 12.89 -5.51 22.36
C GLU A 67 12.54 -5.65 20.88
N TYR A 68 11.37 -5.18 20.50
CA TYR A 68 10.90 -5.19 19.12
C TYR A 68 10.55 -3.78 18.70
N ASN A 69 11.23 -3.27 17.69
CA ASN A 69 10.92 -2.00 17.07
C ASN A 69 10.41 -2.25 15.66
N PHE A 70 9.43 -1.45 15.23
CA PHE A 70 8.92 -1.50 13.87
C PHE A 70 9.20 -0.17 13.18
N GLU A 71 9.80 -0.26 12.00
CA GLU A 71 9.95 0.87 11.10
C GLU A 71 8.82 0.83 10.08
N LYS A 72 8.56 1.99 9.44
CA LYS A 72 7.60 2.10 8.33
C LYS A 72 6.21 1.59 8.68
N ASP A 73 5.77 1.80 9.94
CA ASP A 73 4.43 1.41 10.37
C ASP A 73 3.38 2.12 9.51
N GLY A 74 2.48 1.35 8.90
CA GLY A 74 1.52 1.87 7.94
C GLY A 74 2.07 2.04 6.53
N ASP A 75 3.34 1.67 6.27
CA ASP A 75 4.01 1.87 4.98
C ASP A 75 4.31 0.56 4.25
N ILE A 76 4.04 -0.57 4.88
CA ILE A 76 4.33 -1.90 4.31
C ILE A 76 3.01 -2.62 4.01
N LEU A 77 2.78 -2.91 2.73
CA LEU A 77 1.63 -3.66 2.28
C LEU A 77 1.97 -5.15 2.29
N ARG A 78 1.27 -5.91 3.11
CA ARG A 78 1.53 -7.35 3.27
C ARG A 78 0.45 -8.18 2.57
N CYS A 79 0.88 -9.10 1.71
CA CYS A 79 0.01 -10.04 1.01
C CYS A 79 -0.66 -10.99 2.02
N PRO A 80 -1.99 -11.26 1.89
CA PRO A 80 -2.69 -12.11 2.85
C PRO A 80 -2.31 -13.58 2.79
N TRP A 81 -1.78 -14.07 1.64
CA TRP A 81 -1.52 -15.51 1.48
C TRP A 81 -0.18 -15.97 2.03
N HIS A 82 0.91 -15.26 1.73
CA HIS A 82 2.26 -15.72 2.11
C HIS A 82 3.07 -14.64 2.82
N GLY A 83 2.43 -13.54 3.20
CA GLY A 83 3.12 -12.49 3.93
C GLY A 83 4.19 -11.74 3.14
N ARG A 84 4.12 -11.75 1.81
CA ARG A 84 5.03 -10.94 0.98
C ARG A 84 4.84 -9.48 1.32
N GLU A 85 5.93 -8.75 1.46
CA GLU A 85 5.93 -7.37 1.94
C GLU A 85 6.41 -6.41 0.87
N PHE A 86 5.65 -5.35 0.65
CA PHE A 86 5.93 -4.34 -0.37
C PHE A 86 5.93 -2.95 0.27
N ASP A 87 6.93 -2.15 -0.07
CA ASP A 87 7.06 -0.79 0.46
C ASP A 87 6.24 0.19 -0.39
N VAL A 88 5.14 0.70 0.17
CA VAL A 88 4.24 1.59 -0.58
C VAL A 88 4.91 2.92 -0.94
N LYS A 89 5.87 3.39 -0.13
CA LYS A 89 6.59 4.63 -0.37
C LYS A 89 7.75 4.46 -1.33
N ASN A 90 8.07 3.23 -1.71
CA ASN A 90 9.14 2.91 -2.66
C ASN A 90 8.56 2.17 -3.87
N GLU A 91 7.54 2.75 -4.48
CA GLU A 91 6.89 2.24 -5.70
C GLU A 91 6.28 0.84 -5.56
N GLY A 92 6.02 0.36 -4.34
CA GLY A 92 5.51 -1.00 -4.12
C GLY A 92 6.56 -2.08 -4.31
N ARG A 93 7.85 -1.75 -4.16
CA ARG A 93 8.93 -2.72 -4.28
C ARG A 93 8.92 -3.71 -3.13
N MET A 94 9.19 -4.98 -3.45
CA MET A 94 9.28 -6.04 -2.46
C MET A 94 10.51 -5.81 -1.56
N LEU A 95 10.33 -5.93 -0.23
CA LEU A 95 11.42 -5.67 0.71
C LEU A 95 12.61 -6.61 0.53
N VAL A 96 12.34 -7.89 0.29
CA VAL A 96 13.40 -8.91 0.18
C VAL A 96 14.07 -8.93 -1.19
N ASN A 97 13.44 -8.32 -2.21
CA ASN A 97 14.02 -8.24 -3.55
C ASN A 97 13.40 -7.08 -4.31
N GLU A 98 14.09 -5.95 -4.33
CA GLU A 98 13.60 -4.70 -4.94
C GLU A 98 13.42 -4.78 -6.46
N LYS A 99 13.89 -5.85 -7.08
CA LYS A 99 13.68 -6.11 -8.49
C LYS A 99 12.19 -6.32 -8.81
N TYR A 100 11.42 -6.83 -7.84
CA TYR A 100 10.00 -7.07 -7.99
C TYR A 100 9.20 -5.94 -7.36
N LYS A 101 8.15 -5.51 -8.03
CA LYS A 101 7.25 -4.49 -7.50
C LYS A 101 5.83 -4.74 -7.97
N VAL A 102 4.87 -4.30 -7.14
CA VAL A 102 3.46 -4.29 -7.51
C VAL A 102 3.23 -3.15 -8.50
N LYS A 103 2.38 -3.37 -9.51
CA LYS A 103 2.04 -2.29 -10.44
C LYS A 103 1.40 -1.14 -9.67
N ASN A 104 1.94 0.07 -9.80
CA ASN A 104 1.42 1.25 -9.15
C ASN A 104 0.72 2.18 -10.14
N PHE A 105 -0.13 3.05 -9.60
CA PHE A 105 -0.88 4.05 -10.35
C PHE A 105 -0.59 5.41 -9.74
N GLY A 106 -0.81 6.47 -10.52
CA GLY A 106 -0.68 7.82 -10.00
C GLY A 106 -1.83 8.17 -9.08
N VAL A 107 -1.59 9.03 -8.11
CA VAL A 107 -2.61 9.53 -7.20
C VAL A 107 -2.46 11.04 -7.06
N SER A 108 -3.59 11.74 -7.15
CA SER A 108 -3.64 13.17 -6.87
C SER A 108 -4.78 13.46 -5.90
N VAL A 109 -4.71 14.61 -5.23
CA VAL A 109 -5.77 15.08 -4.34
C VAL A 109 -6.25 16.42 -4.88
N GLU A 110 -7.55 16.50 -5.22
CA GLU A 110 -8.16 17.71 -5.74
C GLU A 110 -9.50 17.94 -5.02
N ASN A 111 -9.71 19.16 -4.52
CA ASN A 111 -10.94 19.54 -3.80
C ASN A 111 -11.29 18.56 -2.67
N ASN A 112 -10.28 18.06 -1.96
CA ASN A 112 -10.39 17.09 -0.87
C ASN A 112 -10.83 15.69 -1.32
N TYR A 113 -10.74 15.39 -2.61
CA TYR A 113 -11.00 14.04 -3.14
C TYR A 113 -9.71 13.39 -3.64
N VAL A 114 -9.61 12.10 -3.41
CA VAL A 114 -8.49 11.28 -3.85
C VAL A 114 -8.81 10.73 -5.24
N ILE A 115 -7.94 11.00 -6.20
CA ILE A 115 -8.11 10.61 -7.61
C ILE A 115 -6.95 9.70 -7.99
N VAL A 116 -7.27 8.55 -8.57
CA VAL A 116 -6.28 7.59 -9.08
C VAL A 116 -6.30 7.64 -10.60
N TYR A 117 -5.12 7.61 -11.20
CA TYR A 117 -4.97 7.64 -12.67
C TYR A 117 -3.83 6.73 -13.12
N ASN A 118 -3.87 6.33 -14.38
CA ASN A 118 -2.79 5.59 -15.00
C ASN A 118 -2.02 6.41 -16.04
#